data_7663301cb924b7f145ed36990efaef96
#
_entry.id   7663301cb924b7f145ed36990efaef96
#
_cell.length_a   1.000
_cell.length_b   1.000
_cell.length_c   1.000
_cell.angle_alpha   90.00
_cell.angle_beta   90.00
_cell.angle_gamma   90.00
#
_symmetry.space_group_name_H-M   'P 1'
#
loop_
_entity.id
_entity.type
_entity.pdbx_description
1 polymer ?
#
loop_
_entity_poly.entity_id
_entity_poly.type
_entity_poly.pdbx_seq_one_letter_code
_entity_poly.pdbx_strand_id
1 'polypeptide(L)'
;SRKDWPEWPVKRGELTPRGAKLVTAMWEQEAAFLREAGLLPSKGCPEAGTIAVRADRDQRTRVTGEAVLEGLAPGCGFKPIVNETDHPDPLFHPLEAGYCALDPAVVRKEIPVGAIEGLEQSLSGPIGELAAILGPASPEFCRKHQLPEGCTVADVPTRLTLAKDNRTVHLDGKLGTASSAAEIMLLEYGQWDHPAGWGAVDKGALQRLLPVHSTVFDAVNRAPSVAAGRGSELLLD
;
A
#
# COMPACT_ATOMS: atom_id res chain seq x y z
N SER A 1 -8.38 16.01 -8.26
CA SER A 1 -7.84 16.72 -9.44
C SER A 1 -8.87 16.77 -10.56
N ARG A 2 -8.81 17.80 -11.39
CA ARG A 2 -9.54 17.92 -12.66
C ARG A 2 -8.70 17.46 -13.85
N LYS A 3 -7.44 17.10 -13.60
CA LYS A 3 -6.53 16.57 -14.62
C LYS A 3 -6.82 15.11 -14.89
N ASP A 4 -6.68 14.68 -16.13
CA ASP A 4 -6.78 13.27 -16.49
C ASP A 4 -5.55 12.50 -15.99
N TRP A 5 -5.79 11.41 -15.30
CA TRP A 5 -4.72 10.51 -14.86
C TRP A 5 -4.23 9.66 -16.04
N PRO A 6 -2.95 9.26 -16.06
CA PRO A 6 -2.46 8.38 -17.09
C PRO A 6 -3.22 7.05 -17.09
N GLU A 7 -3.43 6.50 -18.28
CA GLU A 7 -4.06 5.19 -18.44
C GLU A 7 -3.08 4.08 -18.04
N TRP A 8 -3.48 3.26 -17.08
CA TRP A 8 -2.67 2.15 -16.59
C TRP A 8 -2.87 0.90 -17.46
N PRO A 9 -1.80 0.09 -17.69
CA PRO A 9 -1.89 -1.11 -18.51
C PRO A 9 -2.66 -2.28 -17.85
N VAL A 10 -3.14 -2.09 -16.63
CA VAL A 10 -3.85 -3.08 -15.83
C VAL A 10 -5.01 -2.42 -15.07
N LYS A 11 -5.93 -3.22 -14.54
CA LYS A 11 -7.00 -2.71 -13.69
C LYS A 11 -6.45 -2.17 -12.37
N ARG A 12 -7.25 -1.29 -11.74
CA ARG A 12 -6.91 -0.75 -10.43
C ARG A 12 -6.68 -1.87 -9.41
N GLY A 13 -5.54 -1.81 -8.71
CA GLY A 13 -5.15 -2.78 -7.70
C GLY A 13 -4.41 -4.01 -8.24
N GLU A 14 -4.21 -4.13 -9.55
CA GLU A 14 -3.42 -5.19 -10.16
C GLU A 14 -1.94 -4.79 -10.29
N LEU A 15 -1.05 -5.80 -10.20
CA LEU A 15 0.37 -5.63 -10.46
C LEU A 15 0.60 -5.53 -11.97
N THR A 16 1.36 -4.50 -12.36
CA THR A 16 1.71 -4.30 -13.77
C THR A 16 2.80 -5.29 -14.23
N PRO A 17 2.90 -5.56 -15.55
CA PRO A 17 4.00 -6.38 -16.09
C PRO A 17 5.39 -5.83 -15.74
N ARG A 18 5.55 -4.50 -15.68
CA ARG A 18 6.80 -3.86 -15.22
C ARG A 18 7.04 -4.16 -13.75
N GLY A 19 6.02 -4.03 -12.89
CA GLY A 19 6.10 -4.38 -11.47
C GLY A 19 6.56 -5.82 -11.25
N ALA A 20 5.97 -6.78 -11.97
CA ALA A 20 6.37 -8.18 -11.91
C ALA A 20 7.86 -8.37 -12.29
N LYS A 21 8.34 -7.75 -13.37
CA LYS A 21 9.76 -7.80 -13.76
C LYS A 21 10.70 -7.24 -12.69
N LEU A 22 10.32 -6.15 -12.04
CA LEU A 22 11.11 -5.55 -10.96
C LEU A 22 11.19 -6.46 -9.73
N VAL A 23 10.08 -7.12 -9.38
CA VAL A 23 10.07 -8.13 -8.31
C VAL A 23 11.00 -9.30 -8.67
N THR A 24 10.89 -9.85 -9.88
CA THR A 24 11.80 -10.93 -10.33
C THR A 24 13.26 -10.51 -10.21
N ALA A 25 13.63 -9.33 -10.74
CA ALA A 25 15.02 -8.84 -10.69
C ALA A 25 15.54 -8.64 -9.27
N MET A 26 14.68 -8.18 -8.36
CA MET A 26 15.02 -8.04 -6.93
C MET A 26 15.32 -9.42 -6.31
N TRP A 27 14.47 -10.41 -6.56
CA TRP A 27 14.63 -11.75 -6.01
C TRP A 27 15.75 -12.58 -6.68
N GLU A 28 16.15 -12.26 -7.90
CA GLU A 28 17.38 -12.79 -8.50
C GLU A 28 18.62 -12.37 -7.70
N GLN A 29 18.67 -11.13 -7.20
CA GLN A 29 19.76 -10.67 -6.34
C GLN A 29 19.73 -11.36 -4.97
N GLU A 30 18.55 -11.47 -4.36
CA GLU A 30 18.38 -12.21 -3.10
C GLU A 30 18.73 -13.69 -3.25
N ALA A 31 18.38 -14.32 -4.38
CA ALA A 31 18.76 -15.70 -4.66
C ALA A 31 20.28 -15.90 -4.71
N ALA A 32 21.03 -14.92 -5.23
CA ALA A 32 22.50 -14.98 -5.22
C ALA A 32 23.05 -15.03 -3.78
N PHE A 33 22.54 -14.15 -2.90
CA PHE A 33 22.88 -14.14 -1.48
C PHE A 33 22.49 -15.47 -0.79
N LEU A 34 21.28 -15.98 -1.04
CA LEU A 34 20.82 -17.24 -0.45
C LEU A 34 21.64 -18.45 -0.91
N ARG A 35 22.13 -18.45 -2.16
CA ARG A 35 23.07 -19.47 -2.66
C ARG A 35 24.43 -19.39 -1.99
N GLU A 36 24.97 -18.18 -1.82
CA GLU A 36 26.22 -17.95 -1.09
C GLU A 36 26.12 -18.40 0.37
N ALA A 37 24.98 -18.16 1.01
CA ALA A 37 24.67 -18.61 2.37
C ALA A 37 24.37 -20.13 2.47
N GLY A 38 24.35 -20.88 1.36
CA GLY A 38 24.06 -22.30 1.34
C GLY A 38 22.57 -22.67 1.59
N LEU A 39 21.67 -21.68 1.54
CA LEU A 39 20.23 -21.88 1.72
C LEU A 39 19.52 -22.29 0.43
N LEU A 40 20.12 -22.00 -0.71
CA LEU A 40 19.69 -22.48 -2.02
C LEU A 40 20.83 -23.26 -2.70
N PRO A 41 20.53 -24.24 -3.56
CA PRO A 41 21.54 -24.97 -4.31
C PRO A 41 22.30 -24.01 -5.25
N SER A 42 23.62 -24.24 -5.41
CA SER A 42 24.45 -23.42 -6.28
C SER A 42 24.08 -23.53 -7.75
N LYS A 43 23.47 -24.63 -8.17
CA LYS A 43 22.99 -24.92 -9.52
C LYS A 43 21.73 -25.75 -9.50
N GLY A 44 20.90 -25.60 -10.54
CA GLY A 44 19.66 -26.36 -10.68
C GLY A 44 18.52 -25.88 -9.80
N CYS A 45 17.45 -26.64 -9.78
CA CYS A 45 16.27 -26.33 -8.98
C CYS A 45 16.44 -26.85 -7.55
N PRO A 46 15.98 -26.09 -6.56
CA PRO A 46 15.81 -26.60 -5.20
C PRO A 46 14.89 -27.80 -5.14
N GLU A 47 15.07 -28.66 -4.13
CA GLU A 47 14.13 -29.76 -3.89
C GLU A 47 12.72 -29.23 -3.60
N ALA A 48 11.70 -30.00 -3.98
CA ALA A 48 10.32 -29.65 -3.70
C ALA A 48 10.10 -29.45 -2.19
N GLY A 49 9.47 -28.34 -1.81
CA GLY A 49 9.25 -28.00 -0.40
C GLY A 49 10.37 -27.18 0.26
N THR A 50 11.51 -26.97 -0.40
CA THR A 50 12.58 -26.10 0.12
C THR A 50 12.15 -24.63 0.13
N ILE A 51 11.35 -24.21 -0.87
CA ILE A 51 10.81 -22.87 -0.99
C ILE A 51 9.29 -22.95 -0.89
N ALA A 52 8.71 -22.16 0.02
CA ALA A 52 7.28 -21.94 0.11
C ALA A 52 6.99 -20.45 0.01
N VAL A 53 6.20 -20.04 -0.99
CA VAL A 53 5.69 -18.67 -1.14
C VAL A 53 4.18 -18.74 -1.00
N ARG A 54 3.64 -18.11 0.03
CA ARG A 54 2.19 -17.96 0.20
C ARG A 54 1.75 -16.62 -0.33
N ALA A 55 0.67 -16.59 -1.07
CA ALA A 55 0.08 -15.39 -1.64
C ALA A 55 -1.42 -15.35 -1.34
N ASP A 56 -1.94 -14.16 -1.10
CA ASP A 56 -3.38 -13.93 -1.08
C ASP A 56 -3.95 -14.10 -2.51
N ARG A 57 -5.25 -14.28 -2.62
CA ARG A 57 -5.98 -14.55 -3.88
C ARG A 57 -6.00 -13.40 -4.88
N ASP A 58 -5.70 -12.17 -4.47
CA ASP A 58 -5.66 -11.01 -5.35
C ASP A 58 -4.62 -11.20 -6.49
N GLN A 59 -4.95 -10.71 -7.69
CA GLN A 59 -4.03 -10.79 -8.82
C GLN A 59 -2.63 -10.27 -8.47
N ARG A 60 -2.54 -9.09 -7.82
CA ARG A 60 -1.25 -8.47 -7.47
C ARG A 60 -0.40 -9.38 -6.58
N THR A 61 -0.98 -10.07 -5.60
CA THR A 61 -0.25 -10.93 -4.66
C THR A 61 0.16 -12.24 -5.30
N ARG A 62 -0.72 -12.85 -6.11
CA ARG A 62 -0.38 -14.08 -6.87
C ARG A 62 0.73 -13.83 -7.87
N VAL A 63 0.62 -12.78 -8.68
CA VAL A 63 1.66 -12.44 -9.68
C VAL A 63 2.96 -12.01 -8.99
N THR A 64 2.89 -11.35 -7.83
CA THR A 64 4.08 -11.08 -7.01
C THR A 64 4.71 -12.40 -6.54
N GLY A 65 3.93 -13.35 -6.03
CA GLY A 65 4.43 -14.67 -5.61
C GLY A 65 5.06 -15.46 -6.77
N GLU A 66 4.48 -15.42 -7.95
CA GLU A 66 5.05 -16.02 -9.16
C GLU A 66 6.39 -15.36 -9.55
N ALA A 67 6.46 -14.02 -9.49
CA ALA A 67 7.68 -13.27 -9.79
C ALA A 67 8.79 -13.51 -8.76
N VAL A 68 8.45 -13.67 -7.47
CA VAL A 68 9.37 -14.08 -6.41
C VAL A 68 9.97 -15.45 -6.70
N LEU A 69 9.14 -16.43 -7.01
CA LEU A 69 9.58 -17.80 -7.31
C LEU A 69 10.43 -17.87 -8.58
N GLU A 70 10.08 -17.09 -9.61
CA GLU A 70 10.89 -17.01 -10.84
C GLU A 70 12.26 -16.39 -10.55
N GLY A 71 12.35 -15.37 -9.68
CA GLY A 71 13.62 -14.77 -9.28
C GLY A 71 14.47 -15.71 -8.41
N LEU A 72 13.85 -16.44 -7.47
CA LEU A 72 14.55 -17.37 -6.59
C LEU A 72 15.06 -18.62 -7.33
N ALA A 73 14.25 -19.20 -8.21
CA ALA A 73 14.49 -20.47 -8.87
C ALA A 73 13.98 -20.43 -10.33
N PRO A 74 14.68 -19.70 -11.22
CA PRO A 74 14.24 -19.47 -12.61
C PRO A 74 13.99 -20.78 -13.35
N GLY A 75 12.85 -20.88 -14.02
CA GLY A 75 12.50 -22.03 -14.86
C GLY A 75 12.18 -23.32 -14.09
N CYS A 76 12.15 -23.30 -12.76
CA CYS A 76 11.86 -24.51 -11.95
C CYS A 76 10.35 -24.83 -11.84
N GLY A 77 9.49 -23.96 -12.30
CA GLY A 77 8.04 -24.20 -12.39
C GLY A 77 7.30 -24.18 -11.05
N PHE A 78 7.91 -23.64 -9.99
CA PHE A 78 7.24 -23.46 -8.70
C PHE A 78 6.06 -22.51 -8.81
N LYS A 79 5.04 -22.73 -7.98
CA LYS A 79 3.84 -21.90 -7.90
C LYS A 79 3.61 -21.43 -6.46
N PRO A 80 3.09 -20.21 -6.27
CA PRO A 80 2.69 -19.77 -4.94
C PRO A 80 1.54 -20.61 -4.41
N ILE A 81 1.51 -20.79 -3.10
CA ILE A 81 0.40 -21.41 -2.37
C ILE A 81 -0.65 -20.32 -2.18
N VAL A 82 -1.85 -20.54 -2.69
CA VAL A 82 -2.97 -19.60 -2.61
C VAL A 82 -4.16 -20.30 -1.97
N ASN A 83 -4.86 -19.59 -1.08
CA ASN A 83 -6.13 -20.06 -0.56
C ASN A 83 -7.23 -19.71 -1.58
N GLU A 84 -7.74 -20.71 -2.31
CA GLU A 84 -8.74 -20.55 -3.37
C GLU A 84 -10.18 -20.48 -2.83
N THR A 85 -10.39 -20.28 -1.53
CA THR A 85 -11.74 -20.15 -0.97
C THR A 85 -12.34 -18.78 -1.28
N ASP A 86 -13.68 -18.70 -1.27
CA ASP A 86 -14.41 -17.43 -1.45
C ASP A 86 -14.35 -16.51 -0.23
N HIS A 87 -13.82 -17.00 0.89
CA HIS A 87 -13.65 -16.24 2.13
C HIS A 87 -12.27 -15.56 2.19
N PRO A 88 -12.14 -14.40 2.87
CA PRO A 88 -10.86 -13.80 3.15
C PRO A 88 -9.91 -14.80 3.80
N ASP A 89 -8.65 -14.85 3.33
CA ASP A 89 -7.64 -15.72 3.94
C ASP A 89 -7.28 -15.18 5.33
N PRO A 90 -7.49 -15.97 6.40
CA PRO A 90 -7.19 -15.52 7.77
C PRO A 90 -5.73 -15.10 7.96
N LEU A 91 -4.79 -15.72 7.24
CA LEU A 91 -3.38 -15.39 7.33
C LEU A 91 -3.09 -13.94 6.93
N PHE A 92 -3.78 -13.44 5.90
CA PHE A 92 -3.58 -12.09 5.36
C PHE A 92 -4.66 -11.10 5.83
N HIS A 93 -5.85 -11.59 6.14
CA HIS A 93 -7.05 -10.81 6.43
C HIS A 93 -7.80 -11.32 7.67
N PRO A 94 -7.15 -11.45 8.84
CA PRO A 94 -7.79 -12.05 10.02
C PRO A 94 -9.00 -11.23 10.52
N LEU A 95 -8.95 -9.90 10.41
CA LEU A 95 -10.08 -9.03 10.75
C LEU A 95 -11.26 -9.29 9.81
N GLU A 96 -11.04 -9.27 8.51
CA GLU A 96 -12.06 -9.48 7.48
C GLU A 96 -12.61 -10.92 7.52
N ALA A 97 -11.77 -11.90 7.85
CA ALA A 97 -12.17 -13.29 8.07
C ALA A 97 -13.02 -13.49 9.34
N GLY A 98 -13.08 -12.47 10.22
CA GLY A 98 -13.94 -12.49 11.41
C GLY A 98 -13.31 -13.15 12.64
N TYR A 99 -12.00 -13.36 12.64
CA TYR A 99 -11.28 -13.91 13.80
C TYR A 99 -11.29 -12.97 14.99
N CYS A 100 -11.28 -11.66 14.72
CA CYS A 100 -11.43 -10.63 15.74
C CYS A 100 -12.09 -9.37 15.15
N ALA A 101 -12.45 -8.44 16.01
CA ALA A 101 -12.91 -7.10 15.64
C ALA A 101 -12.18 -6.07 16.50
N LEU A 102 -11.98 -4.88 15.96
CA LEU A 102 -11.36 -3.77 16.68
C LEU A 102 -12.37 -3.16 17.65
N ASP A 103 -11.90 -2.81 18.85
CA ASP A 103 -12.69 -1.99 19.77
C ASP A 103 -12.56 -0.51 19.36
N PRO A 104 -13.66 0.15 18.95
CA PRO A 104 -13.61 1.56 18.55
C PRO A 104 -13.11 2.51 19.63
N ALA A 105 -13.33 2.19 20.91
CA ALA A 105 -12.88 3.02 22.03
C ALA A 105 -11.36 2.92 22.20
N VAL A 106 -10.81 1.70 22.06
CA VAL A 106 -9.38 1.45 22.09
C VAL A 106 -8.69 2.15 20.92
N VAL A 107 -9.18 1.95 19.70
CA VAL A 107 -8.62 2.61 18.50
C VAL A 107 -8.58 4.13 18.64
N ARG A 108 -9.67 4.76 19.14
CA ARG A 108 -9.71 6.22 19.35
C ARG A 108 -8.75 6.69 20.45
N LYS A 109 -8.43 5.84 21.42
CA LYS A 109 -7.44 6.14 22.45
C LYS A 109 -6.02 6.02 21.90
N GLU A 110 -5.76 5.06 21.01
CA GLU A 110 -4.47 4.86 20.37
C GLU A 110 -4.17 5.90 19.28
N ILE A 111 -5.22 6.39 18.60
CA ILE A 111 -5.13 7.44 17.55
C ILE A 111 -6.01 8.62 17.99
N PRO A 112 -5.58 9.41 18.99
CA PRO A 112 -6.37 10.52 19.51
C PRO A 112 -6.37 11.72 18.53
N VAL A 113 -7.39 12.56 18.64
CA VAL A 113 -7.56 13.77 17.79
C VAL A 113 -6.31 14.64 17.79
N GLY A 114 -5.69 14.87 18.95
CA GLY A 114 -4.47 15.67 19.03
C GLY A 114 -3.28 15.08 18.27
N ALA A 115 -3.18 13.75 18.16
CA ALA A 115 -2.16 13.13 17.32
C ALA A 115 -2.45 13.39 15.82
N ILE A 116 -3.72 13.33 15.41
CA ILE A 116 -4.13 13.63 14.03
C ILE A 116 -3.82 15.09 13.68
N GLU A 117 -4.13 16.03 14.56
CA GLU A 117 -3.82 17.46 14.40
C GLU A 117 -2.30 17.69 14.32
N GLY A 118 -1.51 17.00 15.14
CA GLY A 118 -0.05 17.02 15.07
C GLY A 118 0.49 16.49 13.72
N LEU A 119 -0.11 15.44 13.18
CA LEU A 119 0.23 14.93 11.84
C LEU A 119 -0.11 15.95 10.75
N GLU A 120 -1.30 16.55 10.78
CA GLU A 120 -1.69 17.59 9.83
C GLU A 120 -0.71 18.77 9.84
N GLN A 121 -0.29 19.19 11.02
CA GLN A 121 0.67 20.27 11.17
C GLN A 121 2.05 19.90 10.63
N SER A 122 2.57 18.73 11.00
CA SER A 122 3.90 18.27 10.57
C SER A 122 4.00 18.01 9.06
N LEU A 123 2.91 17.57 8.45
CA LEU A 123 2.81 17.27 7.01
C LEU A 123 2.25 18.44 6.17
N SER A 124 2.01 19.61 6.78
CA SER A 124 1.39 20.74 6.08
C SER A 124 2.14 21.20 4.84
N GLY A 125 3.48 21.22 4.88
CA GLY A 125 4.33 21.56 3.73
C GLY A 125 4.18 20.59 2.55
N PRO A 126 4.47 19.30 2.74
CA PRO A 126 4.26 18.28 1.69
C PRO A 126 2.83 18.19 1.18
N ILE A 127 1.82 18.33 2.04
CA ILE A 127 0.41 18.34 1.63
C ILE A 127 0.10 19.58 0.79
N GLY A 128 0.66 20.75 1.13
CA GLY A 128 0.54 21.97 0.33
C GLY A 128 1.18 21.82 -1.05
N GLU A 129 2.38 21.22 -1.13
CA GLU A 129 3.04 20.90 -2.41
C GLU A 129 2.18 19.94 -3.25
N LEU A 130 1.65 18.88 -2.64
CA LEU A 130 0.77 17.92 -3.31
C LEU A 130 -0.53 18.58 -3.79
N ALA A 131 -1.13 19.45 -2.97
CA ALA A 131 -2.33 20.19 -3.33
C ALA A 131 -2.10 21.10 -4.56
N ALA A 132 -0.93 21.75 -4.65
CA ALA A 132 -0.55 22.55 -5.79
C ALA A 132 -0.37 21.69 -7.06
N ILE A 133 0.25 20.51 -6.95
CA ILE A 133 0.41 19.56 -8.08
C ILE A 133 -0.95 19.06 -8.57
N LEU A 134 -1.81 18.63 -7.65
CA LEU A 134 -3.14 18.11 -7.95
C LEU A 134 -4.09 19.19 -8.50
N GLY A 135 -3.89 20.43 -8.09
CA GLY A 135 -4.79 21.55 -8.38
C GLY A 135 -6.16 21.39 -7.71
N PRO A 136 -7.14 22.22 -8.12
CA PRO A 136 -8.49 22.16 -7.56
C PRO A 136 -9.14 20.80 -7.73
N ALA A 137 -9.87 20.37 -6.70
CA ALA A 137 -10.66 19.15 -6.75
C ALA A 137 -11.90 19.32 -7.65
N SER A 138 -12.53 18.21 -8.00
CA SER A 138 -13.79 18.25 -8.75
C SER A 138 -14.90 18.95 -7.94
N PRO A 139 -15.87 19.60 -8.57
CA PRO A 139 -17.01 20.20 -7.87
C PRO A 139 -17.78 19.19 -7.02
N GLU A 140 -17.87 17.94 -7.47
CA GLU A 140 -18.50 16.84 -6.74
C GLU A 140 -17.75 16.52 -5.44
N PHE A 141 -16.41 16.43 -5.50
CA PHE A 141 -15.57 16.22 -4.32
C PHE A 141 -15.77 17.35 -3.31
N CYS A 142 -15.71 18.61 -3.73
CA CYS A 142 -15.91 19.74 -2.83
C CYS A 142 -17.30 19.70 -2.17
N ARG A 143 -18.37 19.44 -2.95
CA ARG A 143 -19.74 19.32 -2.42
C ARG A 143 -19.87 18.17 -1.41
N LYS A 144 -19.29 17.01 -1.69
CA LYS A 144 -19.28 15.86 -0.77
C LYS A 144 -18.70 16.22 0.59
N HIS A 145 -17.68 17.07 0.61
CA HIS A 145 -17.03 17.52 1.84
C HIS A 145 -17.58 18.85 2.38
N GLN A 146 -18.68 19.38 1.80
CA GLN A 146 -19.31 20.65 2.19
C GLN A 146 -18.35 21.85 2.11
N LEU A 147 -17.46 21.82 1.11
CA LEU A 147 -16.48 22.87 0.85
C LEU A 147 -16.86 23.69 -0.38
N PRO A 148 -16.41 24.96 -0.47
CA PRO A 148 -16.67 25.79 -1.64
C PRO A 148 -16.02 25.19 -2.90
N GLU A 149 -16.56 25.58 -4.06
CA GLU A 149 -15.96 25.21 -5.34
C GLU A 149 -14.53 25.75 -5.44
N GLY A 150 -13.63 24.93 -6.00
CA GLY A 150 -12.21 25.26 -6.07
C GLY A 150 -11.40 24.75 -4.86
N CYS A 151 -12.03 24.05 -3.94
CA CYS A 151 -11.33 23.42 -2.82
C CYS A 151 -10.22 22.48 -3.31
N THR A 152 -9.23 22.25 -2.45
CA THR A 152 -8.12 21.34 -2.67
C THR A 152 -8.13 20.21 -1.65
N VAL A 153 -7.22 19.25 -1.78
CA VAL A 153 -7.03 18.20 -0.76
C VAL A 153 -6.65 18.78 0.60
N ALA A 154 -5.97 19.93 0.64
CA ALA A 154 -5.53 20.57 1.88
C ALA A 154 -6.69 21.18 2.70
N ASP A 155 -7.85 21.42 2.09
CA ASP A 155 -8.99 22.05 2.76
C ASP A 155 -9.91 21.06 3.47
N VAL A 156 -9.75 19.74 3.22
CA VAL A 156 -10.64 18.71 3.75
C VAL A 156 -10.23 18.34 5.18
N PRO A 157 -11.09 18.49 6.21
CA PRO A 157 -10.74 18.08 7.56
C PRO A 157 -10.52 16.55 7.65
N THR A 158 -9.48 16.14 8.36
CA THR A 158 -9.22 14.73 8.61
C THR A 158 -10.14 14.17 9.69
N ARG A 159 -10.58 12.94 9.51
CA ARG A 159 -11.40 12.21 10.48
C ARG A 159 -10.93 10.77 10.59
N LEU A 160 -10.80 10.29 11.81
CA LEU A 160 -10.64 8.86 12.09
C LEU A 160 -11.98 8.18 11.92
N THR A 161 -12.06 7.22 11.01
CA THR A 161 -13.27 6.45 10.75
C THR A 161 -12.99 4.95 10.92
N LEU A 162 -13.96 4.24 11.47
CA LEU A 162 -14.00 2.79 11.48
C LEU A 162 -15.15 2.33 10.60
N ALA A 163 -14.94 1.25 9.87
CA ALA A 163 -16.00 0.59 9.15
C ALA A 163 -17.10 0.11 10.12
N LYS A 164 -18.32 -0.08 9.63
CA LYS A 164 -19.46 -0.49 10.47
C LYS A 164 -19.26 -1.82 11.18
N ASP A 165 -18.45 -2.70 10.60
CA ASP A 165 -18.09 -4.00 11.15
C ASP A 165 -16.88 -3.96 12.11
N ASN A 166 -16.32 -2.78 12.35
CA ASN A 166 -15.13 -2.57 13.17
C ASN A 166 -13.89 -3.36 12.72
N ARG A 167 -13.74 -3.62 11.43
CA ARG A 167 -12.60 -4.38 10.87
C ARG A 167 -11.61 -3.51 10.14
N THR A 168 -12.00 -2.31 9.77
CA THR A 168 -11.15 -1.40 8.99
C THR A 168 -11.12 -0.02 9.62
N VAL A 169 -9.91 0.55 9.71
CA VAL A 169 -9.65 1.89 10.24
C VAL A 169 -9.04 2.75 9.14
N HIS A 170 -9.52 3.97 8.99
CA HIS A 170 -9.03 4.94 8.03
C HIS A 170 -8.88 6.34 8.65
N LEU A 171 -7.92 7.09 8.14
CA LEU A 171 -7.89 8.54 8.28
C LEU A 171 -8.47 9.14 7.00
N ASP A 172 -9.77 9.43 7.00
CA ASP A 172 -10.44 10.07 5.87
C ASP A 172 -10.15 11.56 5.81
N GLY A 173 -10.38 12.17 4.65
CA GLY A 173 -10.17 13.61 4.44
C GLY A 173 -8.75 13.93 3.96
N LYS A 174 -8.17 15.02 4.48
CA LYS A 174 -6.86 15.56 4.05
C LYS A 174 -5.77 14.50 4.08
N LEU A 175 -5.52 13.91 5.25
CA LEU A 175 -4.43 12.94 5.41
C LEU A 175 -4.61 11.71 4.54
N GLY A 176 -5.79 11.09 4.54
CA GLY A 176 -6.04 9.89 3.74
C GLY A 176 -5.97 10.14 2.23
N THR A 177 -6.56 11.26 1.77
CA THR A 177 -6.51 11.61 0.35
C THR A 177 -5.10 11.97 -0.10
N ALA A 178 -4.36 12.74 0.71
CA ALA A 178 -2.97 13.10 0.40
C ALA A 178 -2.05 11.88 0.44
N SER A 179 -2.23 10.98 1.41
CA SER A 179 -1.51 9.70 1.49
C SER A 179 -1.69 8.86 0.23
N SER A 180 -2.94 8.66 -0.20
CA SER A 180 -3.24 7.92 -1.42
C SER A 180 -2.67 8.59 -2.67
N ALA A 181 -2.71 9.92 -2.75
CA ALA A 181 -2.14 10.64 -3.88
C ALA A 181 -0.61 10.52 -3.92
N ALA A 182 0.07 10.62 -2.78
CA ALA A 182 1.52 10.44 -2.70
C ALA A 182 1.95 9.01 -3.11
N GLU A 183 1.18 8.00 -2.70
CA GLU A 183 1.40 6.61 -3.14
C GLU A 183 1.22 6.46 -4.66
N ILE A 184 0.16 7.04 -5.24
CA ILE A 184 -0.05 7.01 -6.69
C ILE A 184 1.12 7.66 -7.43
N MET A 185 1.67 8.79 -6.93
CA MET A 185 2.86 9.42 -7.53
C MET A 185 4.08 8.49 -7.48
N LEU A 186 4.27 7.72 -6.40
CA LEU A 186 5.32 6.71 -6.32
C LEU A 186 5.12 5.60 -7.35
N LEU A 187 3.91 5.07 -7.45
CA LEU A 187 3.57 4.01 -8.40
C LEU A 187 3.75 4.50 -9.85
N GLU A 188 3.30 5.72 -10.15
CA GLU A 188 3.47 6.36 -11.45
C GLU A 188 4.96 6.54 -11.80
N TYR A 189 5.76 7.04 -10.86
CA TYR A 189 7.21 7.20 -11.03
C TYR A 189 7.91 5.86 -11.27
N GLY A 190 7.49 4.79 -10.60
CA GLY A 190 8.02 3.44 -10.81
C GLY A 190 7.57 2.77 -12.11
N GLN A 191 6.38 3.13 -12.61
CA GLN A 191 5.81 2.53 -13.81
C GLN A 191 6.41 3.11 -15.09
N TRP A 192 6.67 4.41 -15.15
CA TRP A 192 7.12 5.09 -16.36
C TRP A 192 8.48 5.76 -16.18
N ASP A 193 9.23 5.91 -17.26
CA ASP A 193 10.55 6.53 -17.28
C ASP A 193 10.47 8.07 -17.45
N HIS A 194 9.48 8.71 -16.81
CA HIS A 194 9.30 10.16 -16.81
C HIS A 194 8.78 10.62 -15.43
N PRO A 195 8.91 11.91 -15.09
CA PRO A 195 8.38 12.43 -13.84
C PRO A 195 6.89 12.21 -13.71
N ALA A 196 6.44 11.78 -12.51
CA ALA A 196 5.04 11.56 -12.18
C ALA A 196 4.25 12.88 -12.04
N GLY A 197 2.94 12.78 -11.80
CA GLY A 197 2.12 13.95 -11.51
C GLY A 197 2.11 14.95 -12.66
N TRP A 198 1.89 14.47 -13.88
CA TRP A 198 1.90 15.29 -15.11
C TRP A 198 3.23 16.01 -15.36
N GLY A 199 4.34 15.41 -14.96
CA GLY A 199 5.67 15.95 -15.10
C GLY A 199 6.16 16.82 -13.93
N ALA A 200 5.35 17.01 -12.90
CA ALA A 200 5.68 17.87 -11.76
C ALA A 200 6.42 17.15 -10.62
N VAL A 201 6.45 15.80 -10.61
CA VAL A 201 7.03 15.00 -9.53
C VAL A 201 8.25 14.24 -10.04
N ASP A 202 9.41 14.85 -9.92
CA ASP A 202 10.70 14.20 -10.08
C ASP A 202 11.11 13.42 -8.80
N LYS A 203 12.30 12.83 -8.80
CA LYS A 203 12.83 12.09 -7.64
C LYS A 203 12.89 12.95 -6.38
N GLY A 204 13.30 14.21 -6.49
CA GLY A 204 13.40 15.11 -5.34
C GLY A 204 12.03 15.48 -4.76
N ALA A 205 11.05 15.78 -5.63
CA ALA A 205 9.68 16.01 -5.23
C ALA A 205 9.07 14.75 -4.59
N LEU A 206 9.30 13.57 -5.18
CA LEU A 206 8.82 12.31 -4.62
C LEU A 206 9.35 12.07 -3.21
N GLN A 207 10.65 12.32 -2.96
CA GLN A 207 11.24 12.18 -1.63
C GLN A 207 10.61 13.11 -0.58
N ARG A 208 10.13 14.29 -0.99
CA ARG A 208 9.40 15.22 -0.09
C ARG A 208 7.96 14.80 0.14
N LEU A 209 7.32 14.17 -0.84
CA LEU A 209 5.90 13.77 -0.77
C LEU A 209 5.67 12.43 -0.08
N LEU A 210 6.60 11.46 -0.22
CA LEU A 210 6.47 10.12 0.37
C LEU A 210 6.25 10.09 1.88
N PRO A 211 6.84 11.00 2.70
CA PRO A 211 6.54 11.07 4.13
C PRO A 211 5.04 11.22 4.43
N VAL A 212 4.24 11.81 3.53
CA VAL A 212 2.79 11.89 3.71
C VAL A 212 2.17 10.49 3.74
N HIS A 213 2.56 9.63 2.79
CA HIS A 213 2.05 8.25 2.74
C HIS A 213 2.56 7.43 3.93
N SER A 214 3.87 7.36 4.15
CA SER A 214 4.46 6.50 5.18
C SER A 214 4.01 6.88 6.59
N THR A 215 3.93 8.18 6.91
CA THR A 215 3.51 8.65 8.23
C THR A 215 2.02 8.35 8.49
N VAL A 216 1.16 8.57 7.50
CA VAL A 216 -0.28 8.25 7.63
C VAL A 216 -0.49 6.74 7.71
N PHE A 217 0.23 5.96 6.91
CA PHE A 217 0.20 4.50 6.99
C PHE A 217 0.62 4.00 8.38
N ASP A 218 1.73 4.50 8.90
CA ASP A 218 2.25 4.13 10.22
C ASP A 218 1.28 4.52 11.34
N ALA A 219 0.70 5.71 11.28
CA ALA A 219 -0.26 6.17 12.30
C ALA A 219 -1.47 5.26 12.45
N VAL A 220 -1.93 4.64 11.35
CA VAL A 220 -3.06 3.69 11.37
C VAL A 220 -2.59 2.27 11.66
N ASN A 221 -1.59 1.79 10.92
CA ASN A 221 -1.26 0.35 10.91
C ASN A 221 -0.35 -0.06 12.06
N ARG A 222 0.35 0.88 12.71
CA ARG A 222 1.15 0.62 13.92
C ARG A 222 0.40 0.94 15.22
N ALA A 223 -0.86 1.38 15.15
CA ALA A 223 -1.71 1.43 16.34
C ALA A 223 -1.80 0.01 16.93
N PRO A 224 -1.49 -0.19 18.23
CA PRO A 224 -1.27 -1.53 18.80
C PRO A 224 -2.41 -2.51 18.55
N SER A 225 -3.67 -2.08 18.72
CA SER A 225 -4.83 -2.92 18.47
C SER A 225 -4.99 -3.28 16.98
N VAL A 226 -4.69 -2.35 16.07
CA VAL A 226 -4.76 -2.58 14.62
C VAL A 226 -3.64 -3.51 14.18
N ALA A 227 -2.41 -3.28 14.64
CA ALA A 227 -1.26 -4.13 14.34
C ALA A 227 -1.47 -5.56 14.84
N ALA A 228 -1.94 -5.73 16.09
CA ALA A 228 -2.27 -7.04 16.64
C ALA A 228 -3.39 -7.72 15.85
N GLY A 229 -4.47 -7.00 15.53
CA GLY A 229 -5.59 -7.55 14.78
C GLY A 229 -5.24 -7.99 13.35
N ARG A 230 -4.22 -7.37 12.72
CA ARG A 230 -3.81 -7.68 11.34
C ARG A 230 -2.66 -8.66 11.24
N GLY A 231 -1.80 -8.73 12.24
CA GLY A 231 -0.53 -9.45 12.15
C GLY A 231 -0.42 -10.70 13.01
N SER A 232 -1.34 -10.94 13.95
CA SER A 232 -1.21 -12.06 14.91
C SER A 232 -1.20 -13.43 14.24
N GLU A 233 -2.05 -13.66 13.27
CA GLU A 233 -2.10 -14.96 12.57
C GLU A 233 -0.81 -15.26 11.82
N LEU A 234 -0.22 -14.25 11.18
CA LEU A 234 1.06 -14.40 10.47
C LEU A 234 2.22 -14.74 11.41
N LEU A 235 2.15 -14.34 12.70
CA LEU A 235 3.17 -14.64 13.68
C LEU A 235 2.99 -16.01 14.35
N LEU A 236 1.82 -16.63 14.22
CA LEU A 236 1.49 -17.92 14.80
C LEU A 236 1.65 -19.09 13.81
N ASP A 237 1.70 -18.83 12.49
CA ASP A 237 1.87 -19.79 11.41
C ASP A 237 3.38 -20.05 11.15
#